data_45cf661b5105155fdc4e04394428d764
#
_entry.id   45cf661b5105155fdc4e04394428d764
#
_cell.length_a   1.000
_cell.length_b   1.000
_cell.length_c   1.000
_cell.angle_alpha   90.00
_cell.angle_beta   90.00
_cell.angle_gamma   90.00
#
_symmetry.space_group_name_H-M   'P 1'
#
loop_
_entity.id
_entity.type
_entity.pdbx_description
1 polymer ?
#
loop_
_entity_poly.entity_id
_entity_poly.type
_entity_poly.pdbx_seq_one_letter_code
_entity_poly.pdbx_strand_id
1 'polypeptide(L)'
;MSEKRVIVLDMNNLFLRSYIMDPTLSLNGAEIGGIRGFFRSLQKICRELNPTKIVACWDGEGGSQKRRKISKEYKEGRKPLKLNRSLSVLTEEQKKKNQMWQNMRVMEYLNETPIIQFGFPGVEADDVISKVVQSNNLADYKKIIVSADKDFWQLVTDDTIVYRPIGSEFVTKEFVLEKEGIHPT
;
A
#
# COMPACT_ATOMS: atom_id res chain seq x y z
N MET A 1 -0.93 -4.73 -29.87
CA MET A 1 -0.94 -5.49 -28.60
C MET A 1 -1.27 -4.51 -27.49
N SER A 2 -2.14 -4.87 -26.55
CA SER A 2 -2.43 -3.99 -25.39
C SER A 2 -1.17 -3.83 -24.55
N GLU A 3 -0.94 -2.62 -24.04
CA GLU A 3 0.17 -2.30 -23.14
C GLU A 3 0.11 -3.19 -21.89
N LYS A 4 1.21 -3.88 -21.57
CA LYS A 4 1.30 -4.71 -20.37
C LYS A 4 1.48 -3.80 -19.15
N ARG A 5 0.60 -3.93 -18.16
CA ARG A 5 0.65 -3.13 -16.91
C ARG A 5 0.80 -4.03 -15.71
N VAL A 6 1.76 -3.72 -14.85
CA VAL A 6 1.87 -4.32 -13.52
C VAL A 6 1.57 -3.25 -12.49
N ILE A 7 0.66 -3.55 -11.56
CA ILE A 7 0.48 -2.73 -10.36
C ILE A 7 1.22 -3.35 -9.19
N VAL A 8 1.91 -2.51 -8.43
CA VAL A 8 2.66 -2.89 -7.23
C VAL A 8 2.02 -2.16 -6.05
N LEU A 9 1.38 -2.93 -5.18
CA LEU A 9 0.58 -2.42 -4.07
C LEU A 9 1.43 -2.27 -2.81
N ASP A 10 1.44 -1.07 -2.25
CA ASP A 10 1.87 -0.82 -0.87
C ASP A 10 0.73 -1.24 0.06
N MET A 11 0.83 -2.47 0.57
CA MET A 11 -0.26 -3.11 1.30
C MET A 11 -0.57 -2.42 2.62
N ASN A 12 0.46 -1.97 3.35
CA ASN A 12 0.26 -1.29 4.61
C ASN A 12 -0.45 0.05 4.44
N ASN A 13 -0.08 0.83 3.41
CA ASN A 13 -0.73 2.10 3.12
C ASN A 13 -2.21 1.90 2.75
N LEU A 14 -2.49 0.95 1.85
CA LEU A 14 -3.86 0.68 1.38
C LEU A 14 -4.74 0.10 2.49
N PHE A 15 -4.22 -0.88 3.23
CA PHE A 15 -4.98 -1.55 4.29
C PHE A 15 -5.24 -0.60 5.47
N LEU A 16 -4.21 0.04 6.01
CA LEU A 16 -4.36 0.92 7.17
C LEU A 16 -5.38 2.03 6.91
N ARG A 17 -5.36 2.60 5.71
CA ARG A 17 -6.34 3.59 5.31
C ARG A 17 -7.75 3.04 5.33
N SER A 18 -7.97 1.86 4.75
CA SER A 18 -9.27 1.20 4.74
C SER A 18 -9.74 0.91 6.17
N TYR A 19 -8.83 0.41 7.00
CA TYR A 19 -9.08 0.09 8.40
C TYR A 19 -9.53 1.31 9.21
N ILE A 20 -8.91 2.46 9.04
CA ILE A 20 -9.24 3.66 9.81
C ILE A 20 -10.50 4.39 9.29
N MET A 21 -10.85 4.22 8.01
CA MET A 21 -11.92 4.99 7.37
C MET A 21 -13.25 4.25 7.30
N ASP A 22 -13.26 2.93 7.13
CA ASP A 22 -14.47 2.14 6.93
C ASP A 22 -15.02 1.62 8.28
N PRO A 23 -16.21 2.08 8.76
CA PRO A 23 -16.79 1.68 10.04
C PRO A 23 -17.62 0.39 9.95
N THR A 24 -17.44 -0.43 8.92
CA THR A 24 -18.28 -1.60 8.67
C THR A 24 -18.06 -2.67 9.75
N LEU A 25 -19.18 -3.16 10.26
CA LEU A 25 -19.24 -4.30 11.17
C LEU A 25 -19.75 -5.55 10.42
N SER A 26 -19.31 -6.70 10.87
CA SER A 26 -19.88 -7.99 10.50
C SER A 26 -21.27 -8.19 11.13
N LEU A 27 -21.98 -9.22 10.71
CA LEU A 27 -23.27 -9.58 11.32
C LEU A 27 -23.17 -9.85 12.84
N ASN A 28 -22.00 -10.28 13.30
CA ASN A 28 -21.72 -10.54 14.72
C ASN A 28 -21.12 -9.33 15.45
N GLY A 29 -21.12 -8.15 14.83
CA GLY A 29 -20.64 -6.91 15.43
C GLY A 29 -19.12 -6.73 15.45
N ALA A 30 -18.34 -7.62 14.82
CA ALA A 30 -16.89 -7.44 14.71
C ALA A 30 -16.54 -6.42 13.62
N GLU A 31 -15.54 -5.56 13.87
CA GLU A 31 -15.03 -4.59 12.90
C GLU A 31 -14.34 -5.33 11.75
N ILE A 32 -14.81 -5.09 10.53
CA ILE A 32 -14.28 -5.67 9.28
C ILE A 32 -13.99 -4.62 8.21
N GLY A 33 -14.01 -3.35 8.59
CA GLY A 33 -13.86 -2.23 7.67
C GLY A 33 -12.54 -2.26 6.88
N GLY A 34 -11.46 -2.73 7.51
CA GLY A 34 -10.18 -2.90 6.83
C GLY A 34 -10.26 -3.86 5.65
N ILE A 35 -10.86 -5.04 5.87
CA ILE A 35 -11.06 -6.06 4.82
C ILE A 35 -11.95 -5.50 3.71
N ARG A 36 -13.14 -5.02 4.09
CA ARG A 36 -14.14 -4.52 3.12
C ARG A 36 -13.61 -3.34 2.32
N GLY A 37 -13.06 -2.34 3.00
CA GLY A 37 -12.54 -1.14 2.36
C GLY A 37 -11.35 -1.44 1.45
N PHE A 38 -10.46 -2.35 1.86
CA PHE A 38 -9.35 -2.81 1.04
C PHE A 38 -9.84 -3.43 -0.28
N PHE A 39 -10.73 -4.42 -0.23
CA PHE A 39 -11.21 -5.09 -1.45
C PHE A 39 -12.01 -4.15 -2.36
N ARG A 40 -12.77 -3.20 -1.80
CA ARG A 40 -13.43 -2.15 -2.61
C ARG A 40 -12.41 -1.26 -3.31
N SER A 41 -11.35 -0.88 -2.60
CA SER A 41 -10.26 -0.08 -3.18
C SER A 41 -9.53 -0.87 -4.26
N LEU A 42 -9.19 -2.13 -4.02
CA LEU A 42 -8.55 -3.01 -4.99
C LEU A 42 -9.41 -3.17 -6.25
N GLN A 43 -10.71 -3.39 -6.10
CA GLN A 43 -11.66 -3.49 -7.22
C GLN A 43 -11.67 -2.20 -8.05
N LYS A 44 -11.70 -1.03 -7.39
CA LYS A 44 -11.63 0.27 -8.07
C LYS A 44 -10.32 0.40 -8.85
N ILE A 45 -9.18 0.12 -8.21
CA ILE A 45 -7.84 0.18 -8.80
C ILE A 45 -7.77 -0.72 -10.03
N CYS A 46 -8.24 -1.96 -9.95
CA CYS A 46 -8.25 -2.89 -11.07
C CYS A 46 -9.08 -2.38 -12.26
N ARG A 47 -10.24 -1.76 -12.00
CA ARG A 47 -11.08 -1.18 -13.05
C ARG A 47 -10.45 0.03 -13.72
N GLU A 48 -9.80 0.90 -12.95
CA GLU A 48 -9.18 2.14 -13.46
C GLU A 48 -7.87 1.86 -14.19
N LEU A 49 -7.04 0.97 -13.67
CA LEU A 49 -5.70 0.73 -14.18
C LEU A 49 -5.60 -0.44 -15.17
N ASN A 50 -6.61 -1.33 -15.19
CA ASN A 50 -6.67 -2.51 -16.04
C ASN A 50 -5.34 -3.31 -16.08
N PRO A 51 -4.85 -3.80 -14.92
CA PRO A 51 -3.55 -4.45 -14.84
C PRO A 51 -3.57 -5.84 -15.47
N THR A 52 -2.43 -6.24 -16.04
CA THR A 52 -2.19 -7.63 -16.49
C THR A 52 -1.51 -8.46 -15.39
N LYS A 53 -0.92 -7.82 -14.40
CA LYS A 53 -0.27 -8.43 -13.25
C LYS A 53 -0.42 -7.56 -12.01
N ILE A 54 -0.55 -8.20 -10.85
CA ILE A 54 -0.64 -7.51 -9.54
C ILE A 54 0.39 -8.11 -8.60
N VAL A 55 1.15 -7.25 -7.94
CA VAL A 55 2.12 -7.60 -6.90
C VAL A 55 1.74 -6.85 -5.62
N ALA A 56 1.58 -7.57 -4.52
CA ALA A 56 1.28 -7.03 -3.20
C ALA A 56 2.54 -7.11 -2.32
N CYS A 57 3.00 -5.97 -1.81
CA CYS A 57 4.19 -5.88 -0.97
C CYS A 57 3.80 -5.55 0.47
N TRP A 58 4.20 -6.42 1.39
CA TRP A 58 3.94 -6.31 2.83
C TRP A 58 5.20 -5.93 3.60
N ASP A 59 5.05 -5.17 4.68
CA ASP A 59 6.12 -5.04 5.66
C ASP A 59 6.39 -6.40 6.30
N GLY A 60 7.65 -6.81 6.29
CA GLY A 60 8.07 -8.00 7.01
C GLY A 60 8.13 -7.78 8.52
N GLU A 61 8.06 -8.87 9.27
CA GLU A 61 8.19 -8.83 10.72
C GLU A 61 9.51 -8.13 11.10
N GLY A 62 9.42 -7.09 11.95
CA GLY A 62 10.58 -6.32 12.40
C GLY A 62 11.20 -5.37 11.36
N GLY A 63 10.60 -5.20 10.17
CA GLY A 63 11.14 -4.34 9.09
C GLY A 63 11.53 -2.94 9.57
N SER A 64 10.64 -2.25 10.26
CA SER A 64 10.91 -0.89 10.76
C SER A 64 11.88 -0.81 11.94
N GLN A 65 12.24 -1.94 12.57
CA GLN A 65 13.14 -1.94 13.74
C GLN A 65 14.56 -1.53 13.38
N LYS A 66 15.06 -1.91 12.20
CA LYS A 66 16.41 -1.54 11.72
C LYS A 66 16.50 -0.02 11.56
N ARG A 67 15.53 0.60 10.90
CA ARG A 67 15.51 2.07 10.70
C ARG A 67 15.34 2.84 12.01
N ARG A 68 14.53 2.35 12.96
CA ARG A 68 14.40 2.95 14.32
C ARG A 68 15.67 2.86 15.13
N LYS A 69 16.49 1.82 14.94
CA LYS A 69 17.81 1.71 15.60
C LYS A 69 18.82 2.72 15.05
N ILE A 70 18.73 3.04 13.76
CA ILE A 70 19.64 3.98 13.09
C ILE A 70 19.22 5.44 13.35
N SER A 71 17.92 5.72 13.35
CA SER A 71 17.38 7.05 13.63
C SER A 71 16.26 6.94 14.66
N LYS A 72 16.49 7.50 15.86
CA LYS A 72 15.47 7.55 16.93
C LYS A 72 14.25 8.42 16.53
N GLU A 73 14.45 9.38 15.62
CA GLU A 73 13.42 10.29 15.12
C GLU A 73 12.57 9.66 13.99
N TYR A 74 12.91 8.46 13.54
CA TYR A 74 12.18 7.78 12.48
C TYR A 74 10.72 7.52 12.88
N LYS A 75 9.80 8.17 12.18
CA LYS A 75 8.35 8.18 12.46
C LYS A 75 7.91 8.96 13.71
N GLU A 76 8.82 9.69 14.41
CA GLU A 76 8.41 10.67 15.42
C GLU A 76 7.68 11.85 14.75
N GLY A 77 6.65 12.37 15.43
CA GLY A 77 5.87 13.51 14.90
C GLY A 77 4.73 13.17 13.95
N ARG A 78 4.46 11.89 13.66
CA ARG A 78 3.25 11.52 12.91
C ARG A 78 2.01 11.92 13.73
N LYS A 79 1.12 12.73 13.10
CA LYS A 79 -0.15 13.13 13.73
C LYS A 79 -1.01 11.90 14.04
N PRO A 80 -1.74 11.89 15.17
CA PRO A 80 -2.68 10.82 15.49
C PRO A 80 -3.67 10.62 14.35
N LEU A 81 -3.91 9.38 13.97
CA LEU A 81 -4.88 9.04 12.94
C LEU A 81 -6.30 9.26 13.47
N LYS A 82 -7.13 9.97 12.72
CA LYS A 82 -8.55 10.11 13.03
C LYS A 82 -9.26 8.79 12.70
N LEU A 83 -9.56 8.01 13.73
CA LEU A 83 -10.24 6.72 13.60
C LEU A 83 -11.73 6.89 13.31
N ASN A 84 -12.31 5.93 12.60
CA ASN A 84 -13.77 5.84 12.45
C ASN A 84 -14.46 5.54 13.79
N ARG A 85 -15.78 5.71 13.82
CA ARG A 85 -16.57 5.59 15.06
C ARG A 85 -16.56 4.21 15.70
N SER A 86 -16.48 3.12 14.92
CA SER A 86 -16.48 1.75 15.46
C SER A 86 -15.15 1.42 16.13
N LEU A 87 -14.04 1.90 15.57
CA LEU A 87 -12.73 1.73 16.19
C LEU A 87 -12.51 2.64 17.40
N SER A 88 -13.16 3.80 17.45
CA SER A 88 -12.97 4.76 18.53
C SER A 88 -13.43 4.26 19.90
N VAL A 89 -14.31 3.25 19.95
CA VAL A 89 -14.80 2.64 21.20
C VAL A 89 -13.93 1.47 21.68
N LEU A 90 -12.98 1.01 20.88
CA LEU A 90 -12.08 -0.09 21.23
C LEU A 90 -10.89 0.39 22.05
N THR A 91 -10.39 -0.46 22.95
CA THR A 91 -9.10 -0.25 23.59
C THR A 91 -7.95 -0.39 22.59
N GLU A 92 -6.77 0.12 22.89
CA GLU A 92 -5.60 0.00 22.00
C GLU A 92 -5.22 -1.46 21.75
N GLU A 93 -5.35 -2.33 22.75
CA GLU A 93 -5.10 -3.76 22.61
C GLU A 93 -6.12 -4.42 21.66
N GLN A 94 -7.41 -4.09 21.80
CA GLN A 94 -8.45 -4.58 20.93
C GLN A 94 -8.25 -4.12 19.48
N LYS A 95 -7.90 -2.83 19.27
CA LYS A 95 -7.56 -2.29 17.94
C LYS A 95 -6.42 -3.07 17.31
N LYS A 96 -5.34 -3.28 18.07
CA LYS A 96 -4.17 -4.02 17.57
C LYS A 96 -4.51 -5.45 17.19
N LYS A 97 -5.23 -6.17 18.03
CA LYS A 97 -5.68 -7.55 17.74
C LYS A 97 -6.59 -7.60 16.51
N ASN A 98 -7.56 -6.70 16.43
CA ASN A 98 -8.48 -6.62 15.30
C ASN A 98 -7.76 -6.26 14.00
N GLN A 99 -6.84 -5.28 14.02
CA GLN A 99 -6.04 -4.91 12.86
C GLN A 99 -5.18 -6.07 12.35
N MET A 100 -4.50 -6.79 13.26
CA MET A 100 -3.72 -7.97 12.90
C MET A 100 -4.59 -9.06 12.28
N TRP A 101 -5.73 -9.35 12.90
CA TRP A 101 -6.67 -10.34 12.39
C TRP A 101 -7.16 -9.98 10.99
N GLN A 102 -7.56 -8.73 10.75
CA GLN A 102 -8.01 -8.28 9.43
C GLN A 102 -6.89 -8.34 8.39
N ASN A 103 -5.65 -7.96 8.75
CA ASN A 103 -4.49 -8.09 7.86
C ASN A 103 -4.26 -9.55 7.44
N MET A 104 -4.27 -10.48 8.41
CA MET A 104 -4.13 -11.91 8.12
C MET A 104 -5.23 -12.40 7.17
N ARG A 105 -6.48 -11.99 7.39
CA ARG A 105 -7.60 -12.35 6.50
C ARG A 105 -7.42 -11.79 5.09
N VAL A 106 -6.92 -10.57 4.94
CA VAL A 106 -6.61 -10.03 3.61
C VAL A 106 -5.54 -10.86 2.91
N MET A 107 -4.45 -11.22 3.61
CA MET A 107 -3.41 -12.10 3.05
C MET A 107 -3.97 -13.45 2.60
N GLU A 108 -4.78 -14.10 3.45
CA GLU A 108 -5.41 -15.38 3.13
C GLU A 108 -6.32 -15.28 1.90
N TYR A 109 -7.19 -14.26 1.82
CA TYR A 109 -8.05 -14.06 0.65
C TYR A 109 -7.25 -13.76 -0.62
N LEU A 110 -6.14 -13.05 -0.52
CA LEU A 110 -5.27 -12.79 -1.67
C LEU A 110 -4.56 -14.06 -2.16
N ASN A 111 -4.31 -15.05 -1.30
CA ASN A 111 -3.75 -16.35 -1.71
C ASN A 111 -4.69 -17.13 -2.64
N GLU A 112 -6.00 -16.86 -2.59
CA GLU A 112 -7.01 -17.46 -3.49
C GLU A 112 -7.11 -16.72 -4.84
N THR A 113 -6.22 -15.76 -5.09
CA THR A 113 -6.20 -14.92 -6.30
C THR A 113 -4.86 -15.05 -7.03
N PRO A 114 -4.76 -14.66 -8.32
CA PRO A 114 -3.49 -14.64 -9.03
C PRO A 114 -2.56 -13.48 -8.62
N ILE A 115 -2.79 -12.85 -7.47
CA ILE A 115 -1.95 -11.77 -6.94
C ILE A 115 -0.70 -12.37 -6.30
N ILE A 116 0.47 -11.90 -6.73
CA ILE A 116 1.75 -12.32 -6.16
C ILE A 116 1.97 -11.52 -4.89
N GLN A 117 2.22 -12.18 -3.76
CA GLN A 117 2.48 -11.52 -2.49
C GLN A 117 3.95 -11.64 -2.09
N PHE A 118 4.57 -10.53 -1.68
CA PHE A 118 5.91 -10.46 -1.13
C PHE A 118 5.91 -9.86 0.27
N GLY A 119 6.61 -10.52 1.18
CA GLY A 119 6.91 -10.03 2.53
C GLY A 119 8.13 -10.77 3.04
N PHE A 120 9.16 -10.04 3.47
CA PHE A 120 10.44 -10.62 3.91
C PHE A 120 10.75 -10.18 5.34
N PRO A 121 11.07 -11.10 6.26
CA PRO A 121 11.42 -10.74 7.64
C PRO A 121 12.54 -9.68 7.68
N GLY A 122 12.32 -8.64 8.45
CA GLY A 122 13.27 -7.54 8.64
C GLY A 122 13.39 -6.56 7.46
N VAL A 123 12.51 -6.64 6.45
CA VAL A 123 12.49 -5.74 5.28
C VAL A 123 11.16 -4.97 5.26
N GLU A 124 11.21 -3.67 5.01
CA GLU A 124 10.00 -2.86 4.81
C GLU A 124 9.45 -3.03 3.38
N ALA A 125 8.14 -2.82 3.23
CA ALA A 125 7.47 -2.91 1.92
C ALA A 125 8.10 -1.95 0.89
N ASP A 126 8.56 -0.78 1.33
CA ASP A 126 9.18 0.23 0.45
C ASP A 126 10.43 -0.31 -0.26
N ASP A 127 11.27 -1.05 0.46
CA ASP A 127 12.47 -1.68 -0.09
C ASP A 127 12.10 -2.79 -1.09
N VAL A 128 11.05 -3.55 -0.77
CA VAL A 128 10.53 -4.61 -1.67
C VAL A 128 9.95 -3.99 -2.93
N ILE A 129 9.11 -2.94 -2.81
CA ILE A 129 8.51 -2.22 -3.94
C ILE A 129 9.60 -1.68 -4.86
N SER A 130 10.62 -1.01 -4.29
CA SER A 130 11.75 -0.49 -5.05
C SER A 130 12.46 -1.58 -5.86
N LYS A 131 12.72 -2.75 -5.26
CA LYS A 131 13.33 -3.89 -5.95
C LYS A 131 12.43 -4.48 -7.03
N VAL A 132 11.12 -4.57 -6.78
CA VAL A 132 10.16 -5.11 -7.75
C VAL A 132 10.10 -4.23 -9.00
N VAL A 133 9.97 -2.90 -8.85
CA VAL A 133 9.86 -2.00 -10.02
C VAL A 133 11.16 -1.87 -10.81
N GLN A 134 12.30 -2.13 -10.17
CA GLN A 134 13.62 -2.13 -10.82
C GLN A 134 14.00 -3.49 -11.43
N SER A 135 13.15 -4.51 -11.27
CA SER A 135 13.44 -5.86 -11.76
C SER A 135 13.42 -5.94 -13.28
N ASN A 136 14.44 -6.54 -13.88
CA ASN A 136 14.50 -6.82 -15.32
C ASN A 136 13.34 -7.71 -15.80
N ASN A 137 12.74 -8.53 -14.93
CA ASN A 137 11.57 -9.35 -15.26
C ASN A 137 10.31 -8.53 -15.58
N LEU A 138 10.33 -7.24 -15.29
CA LEU A 138 9.26 -6.30 -15.55
C LEU A 138 9.65 -5.21 -16.57
N ALA A 139 10.74 -5.39 -17.32
CA ALA A 139 11.22 -4.41 -18.29
C ALA A 139 10.16 -4.08 -19.37
N ASP A 140 9.36 -5.08 -19.80
CA ASP A 140 8.30 -4.91 -20.80
C ASP A 140 6.97 -4.39 -20.24
N TYR A 141 6.94 -4.00 -18.96
CA TYR A 141 5.71 -3.53 -18.30
C TYR A 141 5.76 -2.04 -18.00
N LYS A 142 4.62 -1.38 -18.16
CA LYS A 142 4.35 -0.14 -17.42
C LYS A 142 4.08 -0.50 -15.96
N LYS A 143 4.90 0.05 -15.06
CA LYS A 143 4.87 -0.22 -13.63
C LYS A 143 4.10 0.89 -12.92
N ILE A 144 3.10 0.54 -12.12
CA ILE A 144 2.27 1.49 -11.40
C ILE A 144 2.34 1.15 -9.91
N ILE A 145 3.07 1.97 -9.15
CA ILE A 145 3.11 1.86 -7.69
C ILE A 145 1.82 2.46 -7.14
N VAL A 146 1.11 1.70 -6.33
CA VAL A 146 -0.15 2.16 -5.72
C VAL A 146 0.11 2.49 -4.25
N SER A 147 0.33 3.76 -3.97
CA SER A 147 0.57 4.29 -2.61
C SER A 147 0.25 5.78 -2.53
N ALA A 148 -0.06 6.27 -1.34
CA ALA A 148 -0.15 7.69 -1.04
C ALA A 148 1.18 8.28 -0.55
N ASP A 149 2.21 7.46 -0.35
CA ASP A 149 3.51 7.90 0.16
C ASP A 149 4.31 8.63 -0.92
N LYS A 150 4.83 9.79 -0.55
CA LYS A 150 5.65 10.62 -1.43
C LYS A 150 7.06 10.05 -1.66
N ASP A 151 7.53 9.20 -0.75
CA ASP A 151 8.86 8.61 -0.86
C ASP A 151 9.02 7.78 -2.14
N PHE A 152 7.90 7.29 -2.72
CA PHE A 152 7.92 6.60 -4.01
C PHE A 152 8.09 7.53 -5.22
N TRP A 153 7.98 8.84 -5.07
CA TRP A 153 8.17 9.77 -6.20
C TRP A 153 9.58 9.70 -6.78
N GLN A 154 10.57 9.34 -5.96
CA GLN A 154 11.94 9.09 -6.41
C GLN A 154 12.08 7.88 -7.36
N LEU A 155 11.09 6.98 -7.42
CA LEU A 155 11.09 5.80 -8.29
C LEU A 155 10.38 6.06 -9.63
N VAL A 156 9.85 7.26 -9.84
CA VAL A 156 9.13 7.62 -11.07
C VAL A 156 10.11 7.71 -12.24
N THR A 157 9.80 7.00 -13.32
CA THR A 157 10.57 6.96 -14.57
C THR A 157 9.60 7.07 -15.76
N ASP A 158 10.10 6.90 -17.00
CA ASP A 158 9.23 6.81 -18.17
C ASP A 158 8.30 5.59 -18.13
N ASP A 159 8.73 4.52 -17.45
CA ASP A 159 8.01 3.26 -17.35
C ASP A 159 7.43 2.97 -15.97
N THR A 160 7.71 3.81 -14.99
CA THR A 160 7.23 3.67 -13.60
C THR A 160 6.54 4.95 -13.17
N ILE A 161 5.28 4.84 -12.76
CA ILE A 161 4.50 5.96 -12.22
C ILE A 161 3.92 5.57 -10.86
N VAL A 162 3.51 6.58 -10.08
CA VAL A 162 2.78 6.35 -8.83
C VAL A 162 1.32 6.72 -9.04
N TYR A 163 0.42 5.83 -8.61
CA TYR A 163 -1.00 6.09 -8.56
C TYR A 163 -1.43 6.29 -7.11
N ARG A 164 -2.04 7.43 -6.82
CA ARG A 164 -2.61 7.78 -5.52
C ARG A 164 -4.10 7.51 -5.53
N PRO A 165 -4.60 6.49 -4.79
CA PRO A 165 -6.02 6.11 -4.83
C PRO A 165 -6.97 7.20 -4.36
N ILE A 166 -6.45 8.15 -3.54
CA ILE A 166 -7.19 9.35 -3.13
C ILE A 166 -7.18 10.34 -4.28
N GLY A 167 -8.35 10.64 -4.81
CA GLY A 167 -8.48 11.55 -5.95
C GLY A 167 -8.12 10.93 -7.31
N SER A 168 -7.74 9.65 -7.36
CA SER A 168 -7.34 8.95 -8.60
C SER A 168 -6.25 9.70 -9.36
N GLU A 169 -5.21 10.13 -8.62
CA GLU A 169 -4.15 11.00 -9.14
C GLU A 169 -2.94 10.18 -9.60
N PHE A 170 -2.43 10.49 -10.79
CA PHE A 170 -1.19 9.93 -11.30
C PHE A 170 -0.02 10.89 -11.04
N VAL A 171 1.06 10.34 -10.47
CA VAL A 171 2.32 11.04 -10.28
C VAL A 171 3.29 10.55 -11.36
N THR A 172 3.51 11.40 -12.35
CA THR A 172 4.45 11.20 -13.46
C THR A 172 5.71 12.03 -13.26
N LYS A 173 6.68 11.94 -14.15
CA LYS A 173 7.89 12.80 -14.13
C LYS A 173 7.52 14.28 -14.18
N GLU A 174 6.58 14.64 -15.04
CA GLU A 174 6.12 16.02 -15.21
C GLU A 174 5.47 16.54 -13.93
N PHE A 175 4.66 15.69 -13.27
CA PHE A 175 4.04 16.03 -11.99
C PHE A 175 5.09 16.28 -10.90
N VAL A 176 6.11 15.42 -10.80
CA VAL A 176 7.19 15.58 -9.81
C VAL A 176 7.98 16.84 -10.08
N LEU A 177 8.33 17.11 -11.34
CA LEU A 177 9.05 18.33 -11.73
C LEU A 177 8.25 19.60 -11.38
N GLU A 178 6.94 19.60 -11.65
CA GLU A 178 6.08 20.74 -11.33
C GLU A 178 5.97 20.98 -9.81
N LYS A 179 5.90 19.91 -9.01
CA LYS A 179 5.67 20.01 -7.56
C LYS A 179 6.93 20.22 -6.73
N GLU A 180 8.03 19.57 -7.09
CA GLU A 180 9.26 19.57 -6.28
C GLU A 180 10.42 20.32 -6.97
N GLY A 181 10.26 20.70 -8.24
CA GLY A 181 11.31 21.41 -9.00
C GLY A 181 12.53 20.56 -9.35
N ILE A 182 12.46 19.24 -9.16
CA ILE A 182 13.55 18.29 -9.42
C ILE A 182 13.06 17.19 -10.35
N HIS A 183 13.94 16.75 -11.27
CA HIS A 183 13.67 15.53 -12.03
C HIS A 183 13.89 14.32 -11.15
N PRO A 184 12.95 13.36 -11.10
CA PRO A 184 13.25 12.05 -10.54
C PRO A 184 14.35 11.40 -11.37
N THR A 185 15.31 10.81 -10.71
CA THR A 185 16.52 10.22 -11.32
C THR A 185 16.22 8.93 -12.05
#